data_5ea5e2f6c6c2f0e36cd7377f98385927
#
_entry.id   5ea5e2f6c6c2f0e36cd7377f98385927
#
_cell.length_a   1.000
_cell.length_b   1.000
_cell.length_c   1.000
_cell.angle_alpha   90.00
_cell.angle_beta   90.00
_cell.angle_gamma   90.00
#
_symmetry.space_group_name_H-M   'P 1'
#
loop_
_entity.id
_entity.type
_entity.pdbx_description
1 polymer ?
#
loop_
_entity_poly.entity_id
_entity_poly.type
_entity_poly.pdbx_seq_one_letter_code
_entity_poly.pdbx_strand_id
1 'polypeptide(L)'
;MGFLVSPGVHVREIDLTNVVPAVSTSIGAMAGPFQKGPVSSVTAINSEEQLLQTFGKPNSSNFEFWFTAANFLQYGDALRVVRAESGILNAGANSGILIRDDDHYEASFSTGQGSHGEWTAR
;
A
#
# COMPACT_ATOMS: atom_id res chain seq x y z
N MET A 1 -35.78 -32.50 10.62
CA MET A 1 -35.99 -32.51 12.08
C MET A 1 -36.48 -33.89 12.49
N GLY A 2 -35.72 -34.58 13.32
CA GLY A 2 -36.13 -35.92 13.80
C GLY A 2 -37.23 -35.79 14.81
N PHE A 3 -38.30 -36.60 14.61
CA PHE A 3 -39.41 -36.66 15.52
C PHE A 3 -39.38 -38.02 16.25
N LEU A 4 -39.22 -37.98 17.56
CA LEU A 4 -39.24 -39.19 18.35
C LEU A 4 -40.67 -39.52 18.81
N VAL A 5 -41.23 -40.62 18.29
CA VAL A 5 -42.59 -41.09 18.60
C VAL A 5 -42.60 -42.00 19.82
N SER A 6 -41.49 -42.55 20.21
CA SER A 6 -41.31 -43.41 21.37
C SER A 6 -40.10 -42.98 22.20
N PRO A 7 -40.07 -43.37 23.52
CA PRO A 7 -38.92 -43.07 24.35
C PRO A 7 -37.60 -43.56 23.70
N GLY A 8 -36.66 -42.67 23.50
CA GLY A 8 -35.38 -43.00 22.91
C GLY A 8 -34.39 -41.87 23.13
N VAL A 9 -33.14 -42.17 22.82
CA VAL A 9 -32.05 -41.16 22.89
C VAL A 9 -31.82 -40.63 21.50
N HIS A 10 -32.03 -39.34 21.29
CA HIS A 10 -31.68 -38.66 20.08
C HIS A 10 -30.31 -37.99 20.25
N VAL A 11 -29.30 -38.55 19.61
CA VAL A 11 -27.94 -37.99 19.66
C VAL A 11 -27.73 -37.20 18.39
N ARG A 12 -27.44 -35.92 18.55
CA ARG A 12 -26.99 -35.05 17.48
C ARG A 12 -25.54 -34.69 17.74
N GLU A 13 -24.68 -35.12 16.88
CA GLU A 13 -23.30 -34.68 16.90
C GLU A 13 -23.19 -33.32 16.20
N ILE A 14 -22.74 -32.35 16.97
CA ILE A 14 -22.38 -31.04 16.43
C ILE A 14 -20.86 -30.99 16.39
N ASP A 15 -20.30 -31.05 15.21
CA ASP A 15 -18.87 -30.88 15.04
C ASP A 15 -18.51 -29.39 15.28
N LEU A 16 -17.99 -29.16 16.48
CA LEU A 16 -17.44 -27.85 16.86
C LEU A 16 -15.94 -27.74 16.61
N THR A 17 -15.35 -28.76 16.02
CA THR A 17 -14.01 -28.63 15.47
C THR A 17 -13.99 -27.73 14.26
N ASN A 18 -13.88 -26.62 14.54
CA ASN A 18 -14.02 -25.69 13.75
C ASN A 18 -12.96 -25.12 13.09
N VAL A 19 -13.28 -25.06 11.99
CA VAL A 19 -12.74 -24.15 11.07
C VAL A 19 -12.51 -22.84 11.75
N VAL A 20 -11.37 -22.71 12.35
CA VAL A 20 -10.77 -21.39 12.50
C VAL A 20 -10.49 -20.95 11.07
N PRO A 21 -11.24 -20.04 10.49
CA PRO A 21 -10.78 -19.44 9.26
C PRO A 21 -9.41 -18.87 9.60
N ALA A 22 -8.40 -19.42 8.97
CA ALA A 22 -7.10 -18.81 9.00
C ALA A 22 -7.19 -17.47 8.31
N VAL A 23 -7.73 -16.50 9.02
CA VAL A 23 -7.67 -15.11 8.62
C VAL A 23 -6.26 -14.65 8.96
N SER A 24 -5.33 -15.16 8.21
CA SER A 24 -3.99 -14.63 8.15
C SER A 24 -4.05 -13.37 7.31
N THR A 25 -4.43 -12.29 7.91
CA THR A 25 -4.19 -10.98 7.32
C THR A 25 -2.71 -10.65 7.51
N SER A 26 -1.89 -11.20 6.64
CA SER A 26 -0.48 -10.85 6.60
C SER A 26 -0.35 -9.49 5.92
N ILE A 27 -0.35 -8.43 6.71
CA ILE A 27 -0.05 -7.10 6.22
C ILE A 27 1.46 -6.90 6.32
N GLY A 28 2.11 -6.78 5.17
CA GLY A 28 3.50 -6.41 5.10
C GLY A 28 3.68 -4.90 5.12
N ALA A 29 4.83 -4.45 5.59
CA ALA A 29 5.23 -3.05 5.52
C ALA A 29 6.69 -2.94 5.10
N MET A 30 6.99 -1.98 4.24
CA MET A 30 8.36 -1.68 3.87
C MET A 30 8.56 -0.21 3.56
N ALA A 31 9.79 0.24 3.76
CA ALA A 31 10.24 1.56 3.32
C ALA A 31 11.47 1.40 2.44
N GLY A 32 11.55 2.17 1.37
CA GLY A 32 12.69 2.07 0.47
C GLY A 32 12.76 3.20 -0.56
N PRO A 33 13.90 3.32 -1.24
CA PRO A 33 14.08 4.29 -2.30
C PRO A 33 13.40 3.81 -3.57
N PHE A 34 12.31 4.43 -3.95
CA PHE A 34 11.60 4.15 -5.19
C PHE A 34 11.76 5.29 -6.19
N GLN A 35 11.64 4.99 -7.48
CA GLN A 35 11.89 5.95 -8.55
C GLN A 35 10.90 7.13 -8.54
N LYS A 36 9.65 6.86 -8.23
CA LYS A 36 8.57 7.85 -8.20
C LYS A 36 7.57 7.52 -7.10
N GLY A 37 6.53 8.29 -6.96
CA GLY A 37 5.46 8.07 -5.99
C GLY A 37 5.50 9.02 -4.80
N PRO A 38 4.46 9.00 -3.98
CA PRO A 38 4.36 9.85 -2.79
C PRO A 38 5.51 9.61 -1.82
N VAL A 39 6.02 10.65 -1.20
CA VAL A 39 7.11 10.56 -0.23
C VAL A 39 6.58 10.73 1.17
N SER A 40 7.09 9.92 2.08
CA SER A 40 6.68 9.94 3.50
C SER A 40 5.19 9.66 3.74
N SER A 41 4.49 9.17 2.72
CA SER A 41 3.09 8.76 2.79
C SER A 41 2.97 7.24 2.71
N VAL A 42 2.09 6.67 3.52
CA VAL A 42 1.85 5.22 3.51
C VAL A 42 0.90 4.87 2.37
N THR A 43 1.40 4.15 1.39
CA THR A 43 0.62 3.73 0.23
C THR A 43 0.29 2.24 0.32
N ALA A 44 -0.99 1.90 0.16
CA ALA A 44 -1.44 0.52 0.10
C ALA A 44 -1.25 -0.05 -1.31
N ILE A 45 -0.57 -1.18 -1.40
CA ILE A 45 -0.30 -1.89 -2.65
C ILE A 45 -0.81 -3.31 -2.54
N ASN A 46 -1.60 -3.73 -3.52
CA ASN A 46 -2.24 -5.04 -3.54
C ASN A 46 -1.71 -5.95 -4.65
N SER A 47 -1.01 -5.40 -5.63
CA SER A 47 -0.47 -6.16 -6.75
C SER A 47 0.85 -5.58 -7.25
N GLU A 48 1.63 -6.42 -7.94
CA GLU A 48 2.88 -5.99 -8.57
C GLU A 48 2.64 -4.92 -9.64
N GLU A 49 1.56 -5.02 -10.39
CA GLU A 49 1.20 -3.99 -11.38
C GLU A 49 0.95 -2.63 -10.74
N GLN A 50 0.24 -2.60 -9.62
CA GLN A 50 0.02 -1.38 -8.86
C GLN A 50 1.33 -0.81 -8.29
N LEU A 51 2.23 -1.69 -7.83
CA LEU A 51 3.57 -1.30 -7.41
C LEU A 51 4.34 -0.60 -8.54
N LEU A 52 4.30 -1.19 -9.74
CA LEU A 52 4.94 -0.64 -10.93
C LEU A 52 4.36 0.71 -11.34
N GLN A 53 3.06 0.84 -11.34
CA GLN A 53 2.39 2.09 -11.70
C GLN A 53 2.66 3.21 -10.70
N THR A 54 2.64 2.89 -9.41
CA THR A 54 2.81 3.88 -8.34
C THR A 54 4.26 4.26 -8.11
N PHE A 55 5.16 3.28 -8.01
CA PHE A 55 6.54 3.49 -7.59
C PHE A 55 7.58 3.36 -8.71
N GLY A 56 7.15 2.99 -9.91
CA GLY A 56 8.01 2.88 -11.09
C GLY A 56 8.73 1.55 -11.19
N LYS A 57 9.64 1.50 -12.15
CA LYS A 57 10.39 0.28 -12.48
C LYS A 57 11.59 0.10 -11.54
N PRO A 58 12.06 -1.15 -11.34
CA PRO A 58 13.31 -1.37 -10.64
C PRO A 58 14.50 -0.79 -11.43
N ASN A 59 15.45 -0.25 -10.71
CA ASN A 59 16.70 0.26 -11.25
C ASN A 59 17.89 -0.20 -10.40
N SER A 60 19.10 0.17 -10.76
CA SER A 60 20.31 -0.24 -10.05
C SER A 60 20.39 0.21 -8.58
N SER A 61 19.61 1.22 -8.20
CA SER A 61 19.61 1.76 -6.83
C SER A 61 18.50 1.21 -5.95
N ASN A 62 17.43 0.68 -6.54
CA ASN A 62 16.25 0.26 -5.78
C ASN A 62 15.82 -1.18 -6.04
N PHE A 63 16.55 -1.95 -6.83
CA PHE A 63 16.13 -3.28 -7.25
C PHE A 63 15.90 -4.24 -6.07
N GLU A 64 16.70 -4.15 -5.02
CA GLU A 64 16.55 -5.00 -3.83
C GLU A 64 15.21 -4.75 -3.14
N PHE A 65 14.89 -3.50 -2.93
CA PHE A 65 13.61 -3.09 -2.31
C PHE A 65 12.43 -3.43 -3.21
N TRP A 66 12.56 -3.16 -4.51
CA TRP A 66 11.50 -3.40 -5.47
C TRP A 66 11.17 -4.88 -5.59
N PHE A 67 12.19 -5.74 -5.75
CA PHE A 67 11.97 -7.18 -5.84
C PHE A 67 11.53 -7.81 -4.51
N THR A 68 11.93 -7.26 -3.38
CA THR A 68 11.42 -7.69 -2.08
C THR A 68 9.92 -7.42 -1.97
N ALA A 69 9.47 -6.24 -2.39
CA ALA A 69 8.05 -5.92 -2.46
C ALA A 69 7.29 -6.83 -3.42
N ALA A 70 7.83 -7.05 -4.61
CA ALA A 70 7.23 -7.92 -5.63
C ALA A 70 7.10 -9.37 -5.14
N ASN A 71 8.14 -9.89 -4.50
CA ASN A 71 8.11 -11.23 -3.91
C ASN A 71 7.06 -11.37 -2.81
N PHE A 72 6.92 -10.36 -1.96
CA PHE A 72 5.84 -10.35 -0.96
C PHE A 72 4.47 -10.39 -1.62
N LEU A 73 4.26 -9.59 -2.68
CA LEU A 73 2.98 -9.50 -3.39
C LEU A 73 2.61 -10.77 -4.17
N GLN A 74 3.54 -11.69 -4.39
CA GLN A 74 3.24 -13.02 -4.94
C GLN A 74 2.49 -13.92 -3.94
N TYR A 75 2.67 -13.69 -2.65
CA TYR A 75 2.09 -14.50 -1.57
C TYR A 75 1.05 -13.75 -0.74
N GLY A 76 1.07 -12.42 -0.79
CA GLY A 76 0.16 -11.55 -0.05
C GLY A 76 -0.41 -10.45 -0.93
N ASP A 77 -1.53 -9.90 -0.53
CA ASP A 77 -2.25 -8.85 -1.24
C ASP A 77 -2.35 -7.54 -0.46
N ALA A 78 -1.65 -7.45 0.65
CA ALA A 78 -1.72 -6.28 1.53
C ALA A 78 -0.32 -5.82 1.93
N LEU A 79 0.28 -4.97 1.09
CA LEU A 79 1.58 -4.36 1.36
C LEU A 79 1.42 -2.86 1.60
N ARG A 80 2.03 -2.36 2.67
CA ARG A 80 2.14 -0.93 2.96
C ARG A 80 3.53 -0.47 2.59
N VAL A 81 3.62 0.46 1.66
CA VAL A 81 4.90 0.96 1.14
C VAL A 81 5.05 2.43 1.45
N VAL A 82 6.21 2.80 1.93
CA VAL A 82 6.61 4.20 2.12
C VAL A 82 7.85 4.46 1.27
N ARG A 83 7.76 5.48 0.42
CA ARG A 83 8.93 5.95 -0.30
C ARG A 83 9.80 6.80 0.61
N ALA A 84 11.03 6.33 0.83
CA ALA A 84 12.07 7.08 1.52
C ALA A 84 12.99 7.73 0.50
N GLU A 85 13.08 9.04 0.51
CA GLU A 85 13.91 9.78 -0.43
C GLU A 85 14.43 11.07 0.21
N SER A 86 15.68 11.40 -0.04
CA SER A 86 16.33 12.59 0.51
C SER A 86 16.63 13.68 -0.51
N GLY A 87 16.57 13.38 -1.79
CA GLY A 87 16.91 14.31 -2.86
C GLY A 87 15.85 14.36 -3.94
N ILE A 88 14.63 14.67 -3.58
CA ILE A 88 13.49 14.63 -4.49
C ILE A 88 13.59 15.75 -5.52
N LEU A 89 13.48 15.39 -6.78
CA LEU A 89 13.35 16.33 -7.88
C LEU A 89 11.89 16.36 -8.33
N ASN A 90 11.28 17.51 -8.18
CA ASN A 90 9.91 17.75 -8.64
C ASN A 90 9.92 18.69 -9.83
N ALA A 91 8.84 18.69 -10.60
CA ALA A 91 8.56 19.77 -11.53
C ALA A 91 8.36 21.06 -10.74
N GLY A 92 8.99 22.13 -11.18
CA GLY A 92 8.87 23.42 -10.49
C GLY A 92 9.65 24.54 -11.19
N ALA A 93 9.27 25.76 -10.89
CA ALA A 93 10.01 26.97 -11.31
C ALA A 93 11.22 27.22 -10.41
N ASN A 94 12.04 28.24 -10.74
CA ASN A 94 13.22 28.62 -9.94
C ASN A 94 12.91 28.97 -8.47
N SER A 95 11.71 29.40 -8.18
CA SER A 95 11.20 29.64 -6.81
C SER A 95 10.02 28.73 -6.48
N GLY A 96 10.00 27.56 -7.12
CA GLY A 96 8.91 26.62 -6.98
C GLY A 96 8.81 25.99 -5.60
N ILE A 97 7.65 25.42 -5.34
CA ILE A 97 7.38 24.72 -4.09
C ILE A 97 7.70 23.24 -4.23
N LEU A 98 8.11 22.64 -3.14
CA LEU A 98 8.27 21.19 -3.04
C LEU A 98 6.98 20.59 -2.51
N ILE A 99 6.29 19.80 -3.33
CA ILE A 99 5.12 19.04 -2.93
C ILE A 99 5.55 17.58 -2.76
N ARG A 100 5.31 17.02 -1.58
CA ARG A 100 5.71 15.65 -1.23
C ARG A 100 4.64 14.63 -1.57
N ASP A 101 3.41 14.96 -1.23
CA ASP A 101 2.21 14.15 -1.40
C ASP A 101 0.96 15.02 -1.40
N ASP A 102 -0.20 14.41 -1.57
CA ASP A 102 -1.48 15.11 -1.59
C ASP A 102 -1.79 15.79 -0.26
N ASP A 103 -1.55 15.11 0.85
CA ASP A 103 -1.78 15.66 2.19
C ASP A 103 -0.92 16.91 2.44
N HIS A 104 0.32 16.87 2.00
CA HIS A 104 1.23 18.02 2.10
C HIS A 104 0.75 19.19 1.22
N TYR A 105 0.24 18.90 0.03
CA TYR A 105 -0.33 19.93 -0.84
C TYR A 105 -1.58 20.54 -0.21
N GLU A 106 -2.52 19.74 0.26
CA GLU A 106 -3.75 20.23 0.88
C GLU A 106 -3.49 21.04 2.15
N ALA A 107 -2.58 20.59 3.00
CA ALA A 107 -2.25 21.27 4.26
C ALA A 107 -1.53 22.62 4.05
N SER A 108 -0.72 22.73 2.99
CA SER A 108 0.21 23.85 2.87
C SER A 108 -0.07 24.77 1.70
N PHE A 109 -0.72 24.29 0.64
CA PHE A 109 -0.81 25.02 -0.63
C PHE A 109 -2.21 25.14 -1.22
N SER A 110 -3.17 24.29 -0.87
CA SER A 110 -4.51 24.26 -1.50
C SER A 110 -5.32 25.54 -1.26
N THR A 111 -5.07 26.21 -0.15
CA THR A 111 -5.76 27.44 0.21
C THR A 111 -5.03 28.70 -0.28
N GLY A 112 -3.85 28.54 -0.84
CA GLY A 112 -3.04 29.65 -1.32
C GLY A 112 -3.54 30.20 -2.65
N GLN A 113 -3.80 31.49 -2.71
CA GLN A 113 -3.99 32.21 -3.95
C GLN A 113 -2.63 32.72 -4.43
N GLY A 114 -2.13 32.18 -5.53
CA GLY A 114 -0.86 32.67 -6.06
C GLY A 114 -0.49 32.03 -7.38
N SER A 115 0.30 32.76 -8.15
CA SER A 115 1.02 32.20 -9.29
C SER A 115 2.30 31.56 -8.79
N HIS A 116 2.45 30.28 -9.00
CA HIS A 116 3.68 29.56 -8.63
C HIS A 116 4.73 29.56 -9.75
N GLY A 117 4.50 30.36 -10.79
CA GLY A 117 5.41 30.51 -11.90
C GLY A 117 5.30 29.41 -12.97
N GLU A 118 6.32 29.36 -13.82
CA GLU A 118 6.39 28.33 -14.86
C GLU A 118 6.96 27.02 -14.30
N TRP A 119 6.30 25.90 -14.61
CA TRP A 119 6.70 24.57 -14.15
C TRP A 119 7.67 23.93 -15.14
N THR A 120 8.84 23.57 -14.66
CA THR A 120 9.83 22.84 -15.43
C THR A 120 10.22 21.54 -14.70
N ALA A 121 10.44 20.47 -15.47
CA ALA A 121 10.96 19.23 -14.90
C ALA A 121 12.45 19.40 -14.54
N ARG A 122 12.85 18.88 -13.40
CA ARG A 122 14.23 18.84 -12.94
C ARG A 122 14.76 17.41 -12.92
#